data_8b651dafa4f9f7800debc68382e1eac3
#
_entry.id   8b651dafa4f9f7800debc68382e1eac3
#
_cell.length_a   1.000
_cell.length_b   1.000
_cell.length_c   1.000
_cell.angle_alpha   90.00
_cell.angle_beta   90.00
_cell.angle_gamma   90.00
#
_symmetry.space_group_name_H-M   'P 1'
#
loop_
_entity.id
_entity.type
_entity.pdbx_description
1 polymer ?
#
loop_
_entity_poly.entity_id
_entity_poly.type
_entity_poly.pdbx_seq_one_letter_code
_entity_poly.pdbx_strand_id
1 'polypeptide(L)'
;NTDDNSARYSYYKLSEEECYNWKDTQEEYQDTPTNLWETHYIAIASANMALEEIEKRGNPESLMPQRGEALVCRAYNHFVLANIFCNAYNTHASQELGIPYMTKVETTVQPQYGRGTLQETYEKIEKDLLDGMALISDDSYSVPKYHFTRKAAYAFAARFYL
;
A
#
# COMPACT_ATOMS: atom_id res chain seq x y z
N ASN A 1 -0.45 -36.31 -28.20
CA ASN A 1 0.07 -36.42 -26.84
C ASN A 1 0.95 -35.24 -26.55
N THR A 2 0.36 -34.29 -26.01
CA THR A 2 0.96 -32.98 -25.83
C THR A 2 0.78 -32.55 -24.41
N ASP A 3 1.24 -33.37 -23.49
CA ASP A 3 1.45 -32.95 -22.12
C ASP A 3 2.81 -32.27 -21.97
N ASP A 4 3.11 -31.36 -22.91
CA ASP A 4 4.27 -30.49 -22.82
C ASP A 4 4.03 -29.27 -21.89
N ASN A 5 2.97 -29.33 -21.10
CA ASN A 5 2.76 -28.39 -20.00
C ASN A 5 3.69 -28.65 -18.80
N SER A 6 4.37 -29.78 -18.78
CA SER A 6 5.32 -30.09 -17.71
C SER A 6 6.67 -29.38 -17.85
N ALA A 7 6.96 -28.77 -18.99
CA ALA A 7 8.24 -28.10 -19.25
C ALA A 7 8.21 -26.58 -19.01
N ARG A 8 7.07 -25.98 -18.75
CA ARG A 8 7.02 -24.59 -18.28
C ARG A 8 7.15 -24.59 -16.77
N TYR A 9 8.39 -24.65 -16.31
CA TYR A 9 8.71 -24.34 -14.93
C TYR A 9 8.32 -22.87 -14.70
N SER A 10 7.13 -22.63 -14.18
CA SER A 10 6.80 -21.34 -13.61
C SER A 10 7.60 -21.25 -12.31
N TYR A 11 8.38 -20.19 -12.15
CA TYR A 11 9.03 -19.87 -10.88
C TYR A 11 8.04 -19.78 -9.71
N TYR A 12 6.76 -19.62 -10.02
CA TYR A 12 5.66 -19.45 -9.08
C TYR A 12 4.86 -20.73 -8.81
N LYS A 13 5.22 -21.86 -9.46
CA LYS A 13 4.40 -23.06 -9.40
C LYS A 13 4.23 -23.60 -7.98
N LEU A 14 5.29 -23.58 -7.19
CA LEU A 14 5.24 -24.08 -5.81
C LEU A 14 4.38 -23.18 -4.92
N SER A 15 4.59 -21.85 -4.97
CA SER A 15 3.80 -20.92 -4.19
C SER A 15 2.33 -20.89 -4.62
N GLU A 16 2.05 -21.05 -5.92
CA GLU A 16 0.68 -21.18 -6.43
C GLU A 16 0.00 -22.46 -5.94
N GLU A 17 0.72 -23.61 -5.94
CA GLU A 17 0.24 -24.88 -5.40
C GLU A 17 0.04 -24.81 -3.87
N GLU A 18 0.93 -24.15 -3.15
CA GLU A 18 0.81 -23.93 -1.71
C GLU A 18 -0.40 -23.05 -1.37
N CYS A 19 -0.58 -21.93 -2.06
CA CYS A 19 -1.76 -21.08 -1.93
C CYS A 19 -3.06 -21.82 -2.25
N TYR A 20 -3.09 -22.57 -3.36
CA TYR A 20 -4.25 -23.36 -3.74
C TYR A 20 -4.63 -24.41 -2.68
N ASN A 21 -3.64 -25.01 -2.04
CA ASN A 21 -3.82 -26.01 -1.00
C ASN A 21 -3.94 -25.42 0.42
N TRP A 22 -4.05 -24.09 0.56
CA TRP A 22 -4.13 -23.38 1.84
C TRP A 22 -2.95 -23.70 2.78
N LYS A 23 -1.75 -23.86 2.20
CA LYS A 23 -0.50 -24.07 2.94
C LYS A 23 0.25 -22.76 3.11
N ASP A 24 1.13 -22.71 4.09
CA ASP A 24 2.07 -21.61 4.24
C ASP A 24 3.04 -21.62 3.04
N THR A 25 3.21 -20.46 2.42
CA THR A 25 4.16 -20.29 1.32
C THR A 25 5.57 -20.22 1.87
N GLN A 26 6.46 -21.06 1.32
CA GLN A 26 7.85 -21.16 1.76
C GLN A 26 8.82 -20.36 0.86
N GLU A 27 8.36 -19.91 -0.29
CA GLU A 27 9.18 -19.19 -1.25
C GLU A 27 9.14 -17.68 -1.02
N GLU A 28 10.29 -17.03 -1.24
CA GLU A 28 10.48 -15.56 -1.09
C GLU A 28 10.60 -14.86 -2.45
N TYR A 29 9.85 -15.32 -3.45
CA TYR A 29 9.85 -14.72 -4.79
C TYR A 29 8.87 -13.55 -4.89
N GLN A 30 8.94 -12.83 -6.01
CA GLN A 30 7.94 -11.83 -6.41
C GLN A 30 6.53 -12.43 -6.28
N ASP A 31 5.58 -11.62 -5.83
CA ASP A 31 4.16 -11.97 -5.64
C ASP A 31 3.86 -12.99 -4.52
N THR A 32 4.87 -13.41 -3.75
CA THR A 32 4.61 -14.14 -2.51
C THR A 32 4.10 -13.21 -1.40
N PRO A 33 3.35 -13.72 -0.40
CA PRO A 33 2.84 -12.88 0.70
C PRO A 33 3.94 -12.09 1.41
N THR A 34 5.09 -12.71 1.69
CA THR A 34 6.24 -12.04 2.33
C THR A 34 6.75 -10.89 1.46
N ASN A 35 6.99 -11.15 0.17
CA ASN A 35 7.47 -10.12 -0.75
C ASN A 35 6.47 -8.97 -0.93
N LEU A 36 5.17 -9.27 -1.02
CA LEU A 36 4.12 -8.26 -1.09
C LEU A 36 4.11 -7.39 0.17
N TRP A 37 4.22 -8.00 1.35
CA TRP A 37 4.30 -7.29 2.62
C TRP A 37 5.49 -6.32 2.63
N GLU A 38 6.69 -6.82 2.39
CA GLU A 38 7.92 -6.02 2.40
C GLU A 38 7.91 -4.91 1.36
N THR A 39 7.52 -5.20 0.13
CA THR A 39 7.53 -4.23 -0.97
C THR A 39 6.57 -3.07 -0.71
N HIS A 40 5.38 -3.33 -0.19
CA HIS A 40 4.43 -2.28 0.15
C HIS A 40 4.89 -1.44 1.35
N TYR A 41 5.52 -2.05 2.37
CA TYR A 41 6.09 -1.25 3.48
C TYR A 41 7.31 -0.43 3.05
N ILE A 42 8.12 -0.89 2.09
CA ILE A 42 9.19 -0.07 1.48
C ILE A 42 8.60 1.14 0.76
N ALA A 43 7.52 0.96 0.01
CA ALA A 43 6.82 2.07 -0.65
C ALA A 43 6.21 3.06 0.36
N ILE A 44 5.63 2.56 1.47
CA ILE A 44 5.13 3.38 2.57
C ILE A 44 6.27 4.18 3.23
N ALA A 45 7.40 3.53 3.48
CA ALA A 45 8.58 4.21 4.04
C ALA A 45 9.07 5.34 3.12
N SER A 46 9.10 5.11 1.81
CA SER A 46 9.45 6.14 0.82
C SER A 46 8.46 7.32 0.82
N ALA A 47 7.17 7.05 0.92
CA ALA A 47 6.16 8.08 1.05
C ALA A 47 6.33 8.89 2.36
N ASN A 48 6.59 8.21 3.48
CA ASN A 48 6.85 8.86 4.76
C ASN A 48 8.11 9.74 4.73
N MET A 49 9.18 9.30 4.07
CA MET A 49 10.40 10.10 3.88
C MET A 49 10.10 11.39 3.09
N ALA A 50 9.32 11.29 2.02
CA ALA A 50 8.91 12.46 1.24
C ALA A 50 8.08 13.44 2.07
N LEU A 51 7.10 12.93 2.84
CA LEU A 51 6.26 13.74 3.72
C LEU A 51 7.07 14.44 4.82
N GLU A 52 7.98 13.72 5.46
CA GLU A 52 8.86 14.28 6.49
C GLU A 52 9.78 15.37 5.94
N GLU A 53 10.36 15.16 4.75
CA GLU A 53 11.23 16.14 4.12
C GLU A 53 10.48 17.41 3.71
N ILE A 54 9.24 17.28 3.20
CA ILE A 54 8.38 18.43 2.90
C ILE A 54 8.01 19.18 4.19
N GLU A 55 7.73 18.48 5.27
CA GLU A 55 7.44 19.08 6.56
C GLU A 55 8.65 19.83 7.15
N LYS A 56 9.86 19.24 7.09
CA LYS A 56 11.12 19.90 7.50
C LYS A 56 11.39 21.21 6.74
N ARG A 57 10.92 21.30 5.51
CA ARG A 57 11.00 22.54 4.69
C ARG A 57 9.91 23.56 4.99
N GLY A 58 9.04 23.28 5.96
CA GLY A 58 7.95 24.16 6.35
C GLY A 58 6.72 24.06 5.45
N ASN A 59 6.52 22.93 4.77
CA ASN A 59 5.38 22.69 3.88
C ASN A 59 5.18 23.80 2.83
N PRO A 60 6.18 24.11 1.99
CA PRO A 60 6.06 25.17 1.00
C PRO A 60 4.97 24.84 -0.02
N GLU A 61 4.21 25.85 -0.44
CA GLU A 61 3.08 25.68 -1.37
C GLU A 61 3.48 25.01 -2.69
N SER A 62 4.71 25.27 -3.15
CA SER A 62 5.28 24.65 -4.36
C SER A 62 5.46 23.13 -4.28
N LEU A 63 5.47 22.53 -3.08
CA LEU A 63 5.58 21.10 -2.84
C LEU A 63 4.25 20.45 -2.42
N MET A 64 3.15 21.20 -2.38
CA MET A 64 1.85 20.63 -1.98
C MET A 64 1.35 19.55 -2.93
N PRO A 65 1.51 19.62 -4.27
CA PRO A 65 1.16 18.51 -5.14
C PRO A 65 1.93 17.21 -4.84
N GLN A 66 3.23 17.30 -4.58
CA GLN A 66 4.07 16.15 -4.21
C GLN A 66 3.68 15.59 -2.85
N ARG A 67 3.31 16.47 -1.90
CA ARG A 67 2.76 16.07 -0.60
C ARG A 67 1.45 15.29 -0.79
N GLY A 68 0.58 15.77 -1.66
CA GLY A 68 -0.66 15.10 -2.01
C GLY A 68 -0.43 13.71 -2.60
N GLU A 69 0.49 13.60 -3.56
CA GLU A 69 0.86 12.31 -4.15
C GLU A 69 1.41 11.33 -3.09
N ALA A 70 2.32 11.78 -2.22
CA ALA A 70 2.89 10.94 -1.18
C ALA A 70 1.82 10.42 -0.19
N LEU A 71 0.81 11.24 0.16
CA LEU A 71 -0.33 10.81 0.98
C LEU A 71 -1.16 9.74 0.27
N VAL A 72 -1.49 9.94 -1.03
CA VAL A 72 -2.23 8.96 -1.81
C VAL A 72 -1.44 7.67 -1.99
N CYS A 73 -0.12 7.74 -2.22
CA CYS A 73 0.76 6.57 -2.27
C CYS A 73 0.73 5.79 -0.96
N ARG A 74 0.82 6.47 0.19
CA ARG A 74 0.75 5.84 1.50
C ARG A 74 -0.59 5.17 1.75
N ALA A 75 -1.69 5.84 1.44
CA ALA A 75 -3.04 5.30 1.51
C ALA A 75 -3.21 4.05 0.64
N TYR A 76 -2.77 4.11 -0.61
CA TYR A 76 -2.88 3.00 -1.55
C TYR A 76 -2.14 1.75 -1.08
N ASN A 77 -0.90 1.90 -0.62
CA ASN A 77 -0.11 0.76 -0.17
C ASN A 77 -0.69 0.13 1.11
N HIS A 78 -1.16 0.92 2.07
CA HIS A 78 -1.87 0.39 3.24
C HIS A 78 -3.20 -0.28 2.85
N PHE A 79 -3.93 0.26 1.87
CA PHE A 79 -5.16 -0.35 1.38
C PHE A 79 -4.90 -1.72 0.75
N VAL A 80 -3.87 -1.86 -0.08
CA VAL A 80 -3.49 -3.15 -0.66
C VAL A 80 -3.13 -4.16 0.43
N LEU A 81 -2.30 -3.75 1.40
CA LEU A 81 -1.94 -4.60 2.54
C LEU A 81 -3.17 -5.02 3.37
N ALA A 82 -4.09 -4.10 3.65
CA ALA A 82 -5.30 -4.42 4.39
C ALA A 82 -6.18 -5.44 3.65
N ASN A 83 -6.31 -5.30 2.31
CA ASN A 83 -7.08 -6.25 1.51
C ASN A 83 -6.45 -7.66 1.42
N ILE A 84 -5.12 -7.77 1.53
CA ILE A 84 -4.43 -9.06 1.43
C ILE A 84 -4.33 -9.74 2.80
N PHE A 85 -4.08 -8.98 3.87
CA PHE A 85 -3.69 -9.51 5.18
C PHE A 85 -4.73 -9.34 6.29
N CYS A 86 -5.87 -8.72 5.99
CA CYS A 86 -6.99 -8.60 6.93
C CYS A 86 -8.25 -9.26 6.37
N ASN A 87 -9.25 -9.41 7.23
CA ASN A 87 -10.59 -9.77 6.79
C ASN A 87 -11.18 -8.66 5.91
N ALA A 88 -12.16 -9.00 5.08
CA ALA A 88 -12.94 -7.99 4.37
C ALA A 88 -13.63 -7.05 5.36
N TYR A 89 -13.65 -5.75 5.05
CA TYR A 89 -14.30 -4.75 5.91
C TYR A 89 -15.78 -5.09 6.12
N ASN A 90 -16.20 -5.14 7.38
CA ASN A 90 -17.53 -5.55 7.77
C ASN A 90 -17.99 -4.84 9.06
N THR A 91 -19.18 -5.19 9.56
CA THR A 91 -19.77 -4.60 10.76
C THR A 91 -18.99 -4.86 12.05
N HIS A 92 -18.02 -5.79 12.03
CA HIS A 92 -17.17 -6.14 13.17
C HIS A 92 -15.75 -5.54 13.05
N ALA A 93 -15.50 -4.69 12.08
CA ALA A 93 -14.18 -4.10 11.80
C ALA A 93 -13.54 -3.39 13.02
N SER A 94 -14.34 -2.90 13.97
CA SER A 94 -13.87 -2.32 15.23
C SER A 94 -13.31 -3.34 16.23
N GLN A 95 -13.54 -4.63 16.01
CA GLN A 95 -13.09 -5.74 16.86
C GLN A 95 -12.03 -6.60 16.17
N GLU A 96 -11.86 -6.44 14.87
CA GLU A 96 -10.89 -7.18 14.06
C GLU A 96 -9.56 -6.43 13.98
N LEU A 97 -8.48 -7.21 13.86
CA LEU A 97 -7.14 -6.63 13.74
C LEU A 97 -6.90 -6.10 12.31
N GLY A 98 -6.43 -4.87 12.24
CA GLY A 98 -5.90 -4.27 11.03
C GLY A 98 -4.44 -4.63 10.78
N ILE A 99 -3.73 -3.74 10.09
CA ILE A 99 -2.28 -3.80 9.87
C ILE A 99 -1.59 -2.65 10.62
N PRO A 100 -0.26 -2.71 10.88
CA PRO A 100 0.48 -1.56 11.35
C PRO A 100 0.37 -0.39 10.36
N TYR A 101 -0.22 0.73 10.77
CA TYR A 101 -0.35 1.91 9.93
C TYR A 101 0.82 2.87 10.17
N MET A 102 1.76 2.90 9.23
CA MET A 102 3.03 3.60 9.36
C MET A 102 2.94 5.02 8.82
N THR A 103 3.17 6.02 9.69
CA THR A 103 3.08 7.44 9.34
C THR A 103 4.39 8.21 9.53
N LYS A 104 5.45 7.54 9.99
CA LYS A 104 6.74 8.15 10.31
C LYS A 104 7.88 7.36 9.68
N VAL A 105 8.99 8.04 9.46
CA VAL A 105 10.24 7.39 9.09
C VAL A 105 10.79 6.64 10.30
N GLU A 106 11.20 5.40 10.08
CA GLU A 106 11.83 4.59 11.12
C GLU A 106 13.27 5.02 11.37
N THR A 107 13.60 5.18 12.64
CA THR A 107 14.95 5.52 13.09
C THR A 107 15.59 4.46 14.00
N THR A 108 14.83 3.43 14.34
CA THR A 108 15.25 2.33 15.23
C THR A 108 15.29 1.01 14.49
N VAL A 109 16.24 0.15 14.85
CA VAL A 109 16.32 -1.23 14.34
C VAL A 109 15.29 -2.09 15.06
N GLN A 110 14.49 -2.85 14.28
CA GLN A 110 13.43 -3.73 14.77
C GLN A 110 12.41 -3.04 15.71
N PRO A 111 11.75 -1.96 15.26
CA PRO A 111 10.74 -1.31 16.05
C PRO A 111 9.53 -2.25 16.25
N GLN A 112 8.92 -2.16 17.42
CA GLN A 112 7.70 -2.92 17.71
C GLN A 112 6.48 -2.07 17.38
N TYR A 113 5.68 -2.53 16.42
CA TYR A 113 4.45 -1.87 16.03
C TYR A 113 3.22 -2.65 16.49
N GLY A 114 2.29 -1.95 17.12
CA GLY A 114 0.96 -2.48 17.37
C GLY A 114 0.11 -2.49 16.10
N ARG A 115 -0.74 -3.48 15.98
CA ARG A 115 -1.84 -3.47 14.99
C ARG A 115 -3.01 -2.76 15.63
N GLY A 116 -3.54 -1.75 14.95
CA GLY A 116 -4.83 -1.17 15.30
C GLY A 116 -5.99 -2.07 14.86
N THR A 117 -7.21 -1.59 15.02
CA THR A 117 -8.37 -2.28 14.47
C THR A 117 -8.43 -2.12 12.94
N LEU A 118 -9.19 -2.98 12.31
CA LEU A 118 -9.47 -2.88 10.88
C LEU A 118 -10.17 -1.56 10.55
N GLN A 119 -11.12 -1.14 11.40
CA GLN A 119 -11.80 0.15 11.28
C GLN A 119 -10.80 1.31 11.33
N GLU A 120 -9.93 1.38 12.33
CA GLU A 120 -8.91 2.43 12.43
C GLU A 120 -7.96 2.45 11.23
N THR A 121 -7.66 1.28 10.66
CA THR A 121 -6.84 1.16 9.45
C THR A 121 -7.53 1.84 8.28
N TYR A 122 -8.80 1.53 8.03
CA TYR A 122 -9.58 2.14 6.94
C TYR A 122 -9.81 3.63 7.15
N GLU A 123 -10.09 4.09 8.36
CA GLU A 123 -10.22 5.51 8.69
C GLU A 123 -8.92 6.30 8.39
N LYS A 124 -7.76 5.71 8.68
CA LYS A 124 -6.46 6.33 8.34
C LYS A 124 -6.17 6.33 6.84
N ILE A 125 -6.54 5.25 6.14
CA ILE A 125 -6.46 5.18 4.68
C ILE A 125 -7.31 6.27 4.05
N GLU A 126 -8.58 6.39 4.48
CA GLU A 126 -9.52 7.40 4.00
C GLU A 126 -8.98 8.81 4.22
N LYS A 127 -8.48 9.08 5.42
CA LYS A 127 -7.90 10.38 5.75
C LYS A 127 -6.74 10.74 4.83
N ASP A 128 -5.78 9.85 4.66
CA ASP A 128 -4.63 10.11 3.78
C ASP A 128 -5.05 10.28 2.31
N LEU A 129 -6.03 9.48 1.85
CA LEU A 129 -6.58 9.57 0.51
C LEU A 129 -7.25 10.93 0.27
N LEU A 130 -8.14 11.36 1.15
CA LEU A 130 -8.87 12.61 1.01
C LEU A 130 -7.96 13.83 1.14
N ASP A 131 -7.07 13.84 2.14
CA ASP A 131 -6.07 14.90 2.32
C ASP A 131 -5.14 15.00 1.09
N GLY A 132 -4.72 13.86 0.56
CA GLY A 132 -3.86 13.80 -0.62
C GLY A 132 -4.56 14.28 -1.89
N MET A 133 -5.79 13.82 -2.13
CA MET A 133 -6.60 14.22 -3.30
C MET A 133 -6.84 15.74 -3.35
N ALA A 134 -6.95 16.38 -2.19
CA ALA A 134 -7.14 17.83 -2.10
C ALA A 134 -5.90 18.62 -2.58
N LEU A 135 -4.72 18.02 -2.54
CA LEU A 135 -3.43 18.66 -2.83
C LEU A 135 -2.87 18.33 -4.23
N ILE A 136 -3.26 17.20 -4.82
CA ILE A 136 -2.74 16.77 -6.14
C ILE A 136 -3.07 17.81 -7.22
N SER A 137 -2.04 18.15 -8.01
CA SER A 137 -2.17 18.96 -9.23
C SER A 137 -1.43 18.28 -10.39
N ASP A 138 -2.14 18.00 -11.47
CA ASP A 138 -1.58 17.32 -12.65
C ASP A 138 -0.55 18.19 -13.39
N ASP A 139 -0.61 19.52 -13.22
CA ASP A 139 0.33 20.47 -13.81
C ASP A 139 1.76 20.37 -13.25
N SER A 140 1.91 19.65 -12.11
CA SER A 140 3.20 19.46 -11.44
C SER A 140 4.02 18.30 -12.00
N TYR A 141 3.46 17.50 -12.92
CA TYR A 141 4.10 16.30 -13.45
C TYR A 141 4.55 16.45 -14.89
N SER A 142 5.85 16.25 -15.14
CA SER A 142 6.39 16.21 -16.51
C SER A 142 5.99 14.93 -17.27
N VAL A 143 5.80 13.82 -16.54
CA VAL A 143 5.38 12.52 -17.09
C VAL A 143 4.24 11.95 -16.24
N PRO A 144 3.00 12.38 -16.44
CA PRO A 144 1.86 12.02 -15.58
C PRO A 144 1.61 10.51 -15.42
N LYS A 145 2.05 9.69 -16.38
CA LYS A 145 1.86 8.24 -16.36
C LYS A 145 2.58 7.52 -15.19
N TYR A 146 3.56 8.16 -14.58
CA TYR A 146 4.32 7.59 -13.46
C TYR A 146 3.88 8.13 -12.11
N HIS A 147 2.81 8.92 -12.08
CA HIS A 147 2.35 9.61 -10.87
C HIS A 147 0.89 9.32 -10.55
N PHE A 148 0.51 9.50 -9.31
CA PHE A 148 -0.90 9.59 -8.96
C PHE A 148 -1.46 10.93 -9.43
N THR A 149 -1.96 10.94 -10.67
CA THR A 149 -2.74 12.05 -11.19
C THR A 149 -4.07 12.15 -10.46
N ARG A 150 -4.76 13.28 -10.59
CA ARG A 150 -6.13 13.45 -10.05
C ARG A 150 -7.05 12.31 -10.51
N LYS A 151 -6.98 11.91 -11.79
CA LYS A 151 -7.78 10.79 -12.32
C LYS A 151 -7.46 9.47 -11.64
N ALA A 152 -6.17 9.17 -11.43
CA ALA A 152 -5.74 7.95 -10.74
C ALA A 152 -6.17 7.94 -9.27
N ALA A 153 -6.07 9.08 -8.58
CA ALA A 153 -6.52 9.21 -7.20
C ALA A 153 -8.03 9.04 -7.07
N TYR A 154 -8.85 9.61 -8.00
CA TYR A 154 -10.29 9.37 -8.04
C TYR A 154 -10.65 7.91 -8.37
N ALA A 155 -9.91 7.25 -9.25
CA ALA A 155 -10.11 5.83 -9.55
C ALA A 155 -9.82 4.96 -8.32
N PHE A 156 -8.77 5.29 -7.56
CA PHE A 156 -8.49 4.63 -6.30
C PHE A 156 -9.58 4.91 -5.26
N ALA A 157 -10.04 6.14 -5.11
CA ALA A 157 -11.16 6.47 -4.23
C ALA A 157 -12.42 5.68 -4.56
N ALA A 158 -12.77 5.56 -5.86
CA ALA A 158 -13.90 4.74 -6.28
C ALA A 158 -13.75 3.28 -5.86
N ARG A 159 -12.55 2.69 -5.98
CA ARG A 159 -12.27 1.34 -5.52
C ARG A 159 -12.31 1.20 -3.99
N PHE A 160 -11.89 2.23 -3.27
CA PHE A 160 -11.88 2.23 -1.81
C PHE A 160 -13.29 2.22 -1.22
N TYR A 161 -14.25 2.91 -1.85
CA TYR A 161 -15.64 3.02 -1.38
C TYR A 161 -16.59 1.95 -1.95
N LEU A 162 -16.11 1.04 -2.80
CA LEU A 162 -16.89 -0.11 -3.30
C LEU A 162 -16.84 -1.28 -2.33
#